data_9183ec28e3119ff9c5ad942ef08f6082
#
_entry.id   9183ec28e3119ff9c5ad942ef08f6082
#
_cell.length_a   1.000
_cell.length_b   1.000
_cell.length_c   1.000
_cell.angle_alpha   90.00
_cell.angle_beta   90.00
_cell.angle_gamma   90.00
#
_symmetry.space_group_name_H-M   'P 1'
#
loop_
_entity.id
_entity.type
_entity.pdbx_description
1 polymer ?
#
loop_
_entity_poly.entity_id
_entity_poly.type
_entity_poly.pdbx_seq_one_letter_code
_entity_poly.pdbx_strand_id
1 'polypeptide(L)'
;MSLTTALTYALPHRLLSSMARSLAYSDNPRVSRWLIDTVSRRFNVNLNEAANPDPRSYATFNQFFTRALKPGARVADADPRSLVMPADGRVSQLGNIEAGRIFQAKGQSFTAAELLGSAEDAKPFNDGLYATVYLSPRDYHRVHMPWTGTLRETVHVPGRLFSVGPAAVAGVPRLFARNERLVCHFDTSFGPMVSVMVGALLVSGVETVWSGEEIPQYGDRITRKDYRGQGIRLERFAEMARFNYGSTVVVLLPPGVAEFAPHLGAESPVQLGQALATLR
;
A
#
# COMPACT_ATOMS: atom_id res chain seq x y z
N MET A 1 -1.35 -26.28 -9.34
CA MET A 1 -1.55 -25.40 -8.16
C MET A 1 -0.86 -26.07 -6.98
N SER A 2 0.04 -25.38 -6.25
CA SER A 2 0.69 -25.99 -5.08
C SER A 2 -0.32 -26.18 -3.94
N LEU A 3 -0.06 -27.15 -3.03
CA LEU A 3 -0.92 -27.40 -1.87
C LEU A 3 -1.08 -26.13 -1.00
N THR A 4 -0.01 -25.35 -0.87
CA THR A 4 -0.01 -24.06 -0.18
C THR A 4 -0.95 -23.05 -0.84
N THR A 5 -0.99 -22.99 -2.17
CA THR A 5 -1.92 -22.11 -2.91
C THR A 5 -3.37 -22.57 -2.73
N ALA A 6 -3.63 -23.88 -2.76
CA ALA A 6 -4.98 -24.42 -2.53
C ALA A 6 -5.50 -24.08 -1.13
N LEU A 7 -4.66 -24.22 -0.11
CA LEU A 7 -4.99 -23.85 1.28
C LEU A 7 -5.35 -22.35 1.39
N THR A 8 -4.63 -21.45 0.71
CA THR A 8 -4.96 -20.02 0.76
C THR A 8 -6.33 -19.69 0.18
N TYR A 9 -6.85 -20.48 -0.78
CA TYR A 9 -8.21 -20.28 -1.30
C TYR A 9 -9.31 -20.76 -0.34
N ALA A 10 -9.02 -21.78 0.46
CA ALA A 10 -9.99 -22.39 1.39
C ALA A 10 -10.14 -21.60 2.71
N LEU A 11 -9.19 -20.71 3.04
CA LEU A 11 -9.23 -19.96 4.29
C LEU A 11 -10.43 -18.99 4.33
N PRO A 12 -11.13 -18.88 5.47
CA PRO A 12 -12.18 -17.89 5.70
C PRO A 12 -11.55 -16.52 6.00
N HIS A 13 -10.95 -15.87 4.97
CA HIS A 13 -10.13 -14.67 5.10
C HIS A 13 -10.79 -13.56 5.92
N ARG A 14 -12.10 -13.29 5.68
CA ARG A 14 -12.85 -12.24 6.38
C ARG A 14 -12.95 -12.52 7.88
N LEU A 15 -13.27 -13.77 8.25
CA LEU A 15 -13.36 -14.16 9.66
C LEU A 15 -12.02 -14.04 10.36
N LEU A 16 -10.95 -14.55 9.73
CA LEU A 16 -9.59 -14.45 10.28
C LEU A 16 -9.13 -13.01 10.44
N SER A 17 -9.42 -12.16 9.45
CA SER A 17 -9.06 -10.74 9.52
C SER A 17 -9.89 -9.98 10.56
N SER A 18 -11.16 -10.32 10.74
CA SER A 18 -11.99 -9.73 11.81
C SER A 18 -11.48 -10.11 13.20
N MET A 19 -11.11 -11.37 13.41
CA MET A 19 -10.49 -11.80 14.67
C MET A 19 -9.15 -11.12 14.92
N ALA A 20 -8.30 -11.04 13.89
CA ALA A 20 -7.01 -10.35 13.99
C ALA A 20 -7.19 -8.85 14.30
N ARG A 21 -8.20 -8.20 13.70
CA ARG A 21 -8.55 -6.81 14.01
C ARG A 21 -8.94 -6.66 15.49
N SER A 22 -9.84 -7.50 15.99
CA SER A 22 -10.27 -7.45 17.40
C SER A 22 -9.08 -7.58 18.35
N LEU A 23 -8.13 -8.47 18.04
CA LEU A 23 -6.91 -8.63 18.82
C LEU A 23 -5.97 -7.43 18.68
N ALA A 24 -5.81 -6.88 17.48
CA ALA A 24 -4.92 -5.75 17.21
C ALA A 24 -5.38 -4.44 17.88
N TYR A 25 -6.68 -4.28 18.04
CA TYR A 25 -7.31 -3.12 18.72
C TYR A 25 -7.60 -3.37 20.19
N SER A 26 -7.26 -4.55 20.73
CA SER A 26 -7.44 -4.85 22.15
C SER A 26 -6.57 -3.92 23.00
N ASP A 27 -7.19 -3.27 23.99
CA ASP A 27 -6.54 -2.44 25.01
C ASP A 27 -6.07 -3.27 26.22
N ASN A 28 -6.31 -4.59 26.20
CA ASN A 28 -5.81 -5.49 27.24
C ASN A 28 -4.27 -5.52 27.20
N PRO A 29 -3.57 -5.06 28.25
CA PRO A 29 -2.11 -4.93 28.23
C PRO A 29 -1.37 -6.26 28.03
N ARG A 30 -1.96 -7.40 28.42
CA ARG A 30 -1.36 -8.72 28.22
C ARG A 30 -1.40 -9.13 26.76
N VAL A 31 -2.54 -8.91 26.09
CA VAL A 31 -2.74 -9.21 24.67
C VAL A 31 -1.85 -8.31 23.81
N SER A 32 -1.90 -7.00 24.04
CA SER A 32 -1.14 -6.01 23.28
C SER A 32 0.36 -6.27 23.39
N ARG A 33 0.90 -6.45 24.59
CA ARG A 33 2.32 -6.75 24.81
C ARG A 33 2.75 -8.04 24.14
N TRP A 34 1.97 -9.11 24.29
CA TRP A 34 2.28 -10.40 23.67
C TRP A 34 2.37 -10.27 22.14
N LEU A 35 1.41 -9.57 21.51
CA LEU A 35 1.42 -9.33 20.06
C LEU A 35 2.63 -8.49 19.64
N ILE A 36 2.89 -7.37 20.32
CA ILE A 36 4.01 -6.47 20.04
C ILE A 36 5.34 -7.22 20.16
N ASP A 37 5.55 -7.93 21.25
CA ASP A 37 6.77 -8.71 21.49
C ASP A 37 6.97 -9.82 20.47
N THR A 38 5.89 -10.51 20.11
CA THR A 38 5.92 -11.60 19.14
C THR A 38 6.30 -11.08 17.76
N VAL A 39 5.63 -10.03 17.29
CA VAL A 39 5.88 -9.44 15.96
C VAL A 39 7.26 -8.77 15.92
N SER A 40 7.62 -8.03 16.96
CA SER A 40 8.94 -7.36 17.03
C SER A 40 10.08 -8.37 16.91
N ARG A 41 10.03 -9.48 17.66
CA ARG A 41 11.04 -10.54 17.62
C ARG A 41 11.00 -11.33 16.32
N ARG A 42 9.81 -11.73 15.85
CA ARG A 42 9.66 -12.58 14.66
C ARG A 42 10.11 -11.90 13.37
N PHE A 43 9.91 -10.59 13.28
CA PHE A 43 10.20 -9.79 12.07
C PHE A 43 11.38 -8.83 12.25
N ASN A 44 12.03 -8.82 13.42
CA ASN A 44 13.14 -7.92 13.74
C ASN A 44 12.79 -6.44 13.50
N VAL A 45 11.71 -5.97 14.13
CA VAL A 45 11.23 -4.59 13.98
C VAL A 45 12.23 -3.60 14.58
N ASN A 46 12.68 -2.63 13.80
CA ASN A 46 13.57 -1.57 14.28
C ASN A 46 12.76 -0.46 14.98
N LEU A 47 12.72 -0.47 16.30
CA LEU A 47 12.06 0.58 17.09
C LEU A 47 12.92 1.82 17.30
N ASN A 48 14.22 1.76 17.01
CA ASN A 48 15.08 2.94 17.15
C ASN A 48 14.71 4.08 16.20
N GLU A 49 14.02 3.80 15.11
CA GLU A 49 13.50 4.77 14.15
C GLU A 49 12.11 5.29 14.52
N ALA A 50 11.40 4.63 15.43
CA ALA A 50 10.07 5.04 15.86
C ALA A 50 10.11 6.33 16.68
N ALA A 51 9.08 7.18 16.52
CA ALA A 51 8.92 8.39 17.34
C ALA A 51 8.89 8.05 18.83
N ASN A 52 8.32 6.91 19.17
CA ASN A 52 8.41 6.35 20.51
C ASN A 52 9.08 4.95 20.43
N PRO A 53 10.33 4.81 20.90
CA PRO A 53 11.07 3.54 20.81
C PRO A 53 10.68 2.51 21.88
N ASP A 54 9.96 2.90 22.94
CA ASP A 54 9.52 1.96 23.97
C ASP A 54 8.28 1.18 23.52
N PRO A 55 8.38 -0.15 23.31
CA PRO A 55 7.24 -0.97 22.92
C PRO A 55 6.08 -0.97 23.94
N ARG A 56 6.38 -0.60 25.20
CA ARG A 56 5.37 -0.56 26.26
C ARG A 56 4.50 0.68 26.22
N SER A 57 4.89 1.69 25.45
CA SER A 57 4.15 2.94 25.31
C SER A 57 2.93 2.84 24.41
N TYR A 58 2.81 1.76 23.63
CA TYR A 58 1.69 1.53 22.73
C TYR A 58 0.56 0.80 23.45
N ALA A 59 -0.61 1.44 23.57
CA ALA A 59 -1.76 0.85 24.24
C ALA A 59 -2.31 -0.37 23.49
N THR A 60 -2.26 -0.36 22.15
CA THR A 60 -2.74 -1.45 21.31
C THR A 60 -1.66 -1.89 20.32
N PHE A 61 -1.79 -3.10 19.79
CA PHE A 61 -0.91 -3.56 18.72
C PHE A 61 -1.07 -2.72 17.45
N ASN A 62 -2.29 -2.23 17.14
CA ASN A 62 -2.49 -1.37 15.97
C ASN A 62 -1.72 -0.04 16.09
N GLN A 63 -1.67 0.57 17.28
CA GLN A 63 -0.86 1.78 17.49
C GLN A 63 0.63 1.51 17.25
N PHE A 64 1.15 0.37 17.71
CA PHE A 64 2.52 -0.05 17.44
C PHE A 64 2.75 -0.28 15.94
N PHE A 65 1.83 -0.93 15.27
CA PHE A 65 1.95 -1.28 13.86
C PHE A 65 1.91 -0.04 12.96
N THR A 66 1.06 0.92 13.28
CA THR A 66 0.93 2.21 12.59
C THR A 66 1.80 3.32 13.19
N ARG A 67 2.83 2.96 13.95
CA ARG A 67 3.73 3.89 14.66
C ARG A 67 4.28 4.97 13.74
N ALA A 68 4.43 6.18 14.26
CA ALA A 68 5.15 7.24 13.56
C ALA A 68 6.67 7.01 13.65
N LEU A 69 7.41 7.56 12.68
CA LEU A 69 8.87 7.64 12.73
C LEU A 69 9.32 8.93 13.39
N LYS A 70 10.56 8.92 13.91
CA LYS A 70 11.24 10.13 14.39
C LYS A 70 11.39 11.13 13.25
N PRO A 71 11.33 12.44 13.52
CA PRO A 71 11.75 13.45 12.56
C PRO A 71 13.14 13.15 12.00
N GLY A 72 13.29 13.19 10.68
CA GLY A 72 14.56 12.91 10.00
C GLY A 72 14.91 11.43 9.83
N ALA A 73 14.12 10.47 10.35
CA ALA A 73 14.35 9.04 10.11
C ALA A 73 14.16 8.63 8.64
N ARG A 74 13.37 9.39 7.91
CA ARG A 74 13.25 9.35 6.44
C ARG A 74 13.35 10.77 5.90
N VAL A 75 14.00 10.90 4.75
CA VAL A 75 14.19 12.18 4.09
C VAL A 75 13.81 12.01 2.62
N ALA A 76 13.07 12.97 2.09
CA ALA A 76 12.73 12.97 0.68
C ALA A 76 13.98 13.23 -0.16
N ASP A 77 14.08 12.54 -1.30
CA ASP A 77 15.12 12.82 -2.30
C ASP A 77 15.17 14.31 -2.63
N ALA A 78 16.40 14.85 -2.75
CA ALA A 78 16.62 16.29 -2.89
C ALA A 78 16.31 16.83 -4.29
N ASP A 79 16.27 15.97 -5.32
CA ASP A 79 15.91 16.42 -6.68
C ASP A 79 14.43 16.85 -6.70
N PRO A 80 14.13 18.12 -7.05
CA PRO A 80 12.75 18.60 -7.13
C PRO A 80 11.91 17.89 -8.20
N ARG A 81 12.52 17.19 -9.15
CA ARG A 81 11.84 16.39 -10.17
C ARG A 81 11.64 14.93 -9.75
N SER A 82 12.17 14.53 -8.60
CA SER A 82 12.07 13.15 -8.13
C SER A 82 10.68 12.84 -7.58
N LEU A 83 9.99 11.87 -8.19
CA LEU A 83 8.91 11.15 -7.49
C LEU A 83 9.55 10.26 -6.43
N VAL A 84 9.02 10.31 -5.22
CA VAL A 84 9.60 9.56 -4.10
C VAL A 84 8.88 8.25 -3.82
N MET A 85 9.59 7.30 -3.26
CA MET A 85 9.01 6.05 -2.76
C MET A 85 7.91 6.36 -1.75
N PRO A 86 6.71 5.76 -1.92
CA PRO A 86 5.57 6.05 -1.06
C PRO A 86 5.64 5.35 0.30
N ALA A 87 6.52 4.36 0.46
CA ALA A 87 6.59 3.54 1.66
C ALA A 87 7.95 2.86 1.80
N ASP A 88 8.26 2.40 3.01
CA ASP A 88 9.32 1.43 3.27
C ASP A 88 8.90 0.06 2.76
N GLY A 89 9.87 -0.74 2.32
CA GLY A 89 9.60 -2.12 1.94
C GLY A 89 10.53 -2.67 0.87
N ARG A 90 9.92 -3.34 -0.09
CA ARG A 90 10.62 -3.95 -1.23
C ARG A 90 9.81 -3.75 -2.50
N VAL A 91 10.47 -3.40 -3.59
CA VAL A 91 9.83 -3.37 -4.90
C VAL A 91 9.42 -4.81 -5.26
N SER A 92 8.12 -5.06 -5.37
CA SER A 92 7.64 -6.34 -5.88
C SER A 92 7.83 -6.42 -7.39
N GLN A 93 7.36 -5.37 -8.09
CA GLN A 93 7.55 -5.17 -9.53
C GLN A 93 7.46 -3.68 -9.86
N LEU A 94 8.12 -3.28 -10.93
CA LEU A 94 7.96 -1.97 -11.58
C LEU A 94 8.20 -2.12 -13.08
N GLY A 95 7.64 -1.21 -13.87
CA GLY A 95 7.80 -1.25 -15.32
C GLY A 95 6.73 -0.47 -16.08
N ASN A 96 6.67 -0.72 -17.38
CA ASN A 96 5.64 -0.16 -18.25
C ASN A 96 4.34 -0.95 -18.12
N ILE A 97 3.22 -0.25 -18.24
CA ILE A 97 1.91 -0.85 -18.43
C ILE A 97 1.77 -1.09 -19.92
N GLU A 98 1.81 -2.35 -20.35
CA GLU A 98 1.79 -2.71 -21.77
C GLU A 98 0.35 -3.06 -22.22
N ALA A 99 -0.22 -2.24 -23.09
CA ALA A 99 -1.62 -2.39 -23.55
C ALA A 99 -2.60 -2.56 -22.36
N GLY A 100 -2.42 -1.75 -21.32
CA GLY A 100 -3.22 -1.79 -20.10
C GLY A 100 -2.90 -2.94 -19.12
N ARG A 101 -1.86 -3.75 -19.36
CA ARG A 101 -1.47 -4.90 -18.52
C ARG A 101 -0.32 -4.54 -17.59
N ILE A 102 -0.47 -4.96 -16.35
CA ILE A 102 0.51 -4.82 -15.27
C ILE A 102 1.08 -6.20 -14.95
N PHE A 103 2.40 -6.34 -15.00
CA PHE A 103 3.06 -7.58 -14.64
C PHE A 103 3.06 -7.76 -13.11
N GLN A 104 2.74 -8.97 -12.65
CA GLN A 104 2.70 -9.29 -11.21
C GLN A 104 3.95 -10.05 -10.77
N ALA A 105 4.13 -11.25 -11.26
CA ALA A 105 5.29 -12.13 -11.02
C ALA A 105 5.15 -13.40 -11.86
N LYS A 106 6.27 -14.06 -12.20
CA LYS A 106 6.28 -15.39 -12.83
C LYS A 106 5.36 -15.53 -14.05
N GLY A 107 5.34 -14.54 -14.93
CA GLY A 107 4.51 -14.54 -16.14
C GLY A 107 3.02 -14.23 -15.89
N GLN A 108 2.64 -13.92 -14.66
CA GLN A 108 1.26 -13.52 -14.34
C GLN A 108 1.09 -12.00 -14.48
N SER A 109 -0.05 -11.58 -14.95
CA SER A 109 -0.42 -10.18 -15.09
C SER A 109 -1.91 -9.96 -14.77
N PHE A 110 -2.28 -8.72 -14.56
CA PHE A 110 -3.65 -8.25 -14.47
C PHE A 110 -3.75 -6.92 -15.22
N THR A 111 -4.95 -6.43 -15.48
CA THR A 111 -5.13 -5.15 -16.16
C THR A 111 -5.23 -3.99 -15.16
N ALA A 112 -4.84 -2.79 -15.60
CA ALA A 112 -5.08 -1.57 -14.83
C ALA A 112 -6.59 -1.40 -14.54
N ALA A 113 -7.46 -1.75 -15.49
CA ALA A 113 -8.91 -1.73 -15.31
C ALA A 113 -9.38 -2.67 -14.17
N GLU A 114 -8.82 -3.89 -14.10
CA GLU A 114 -9.10 -4.81 -12.99
C GLU A 114 -8.59 -4.24 -11.66
N LEU A 115 -7.41 -3.61 -11.65
CA LEU A 115 -6.84 -3.01 -10.44
C LEU A 115 -7.66 -1.83 -9.94
N LEU A 116 -8.07 -0.93 -10.83
CA LEU A 116 -8.82 0.28 -10.48
C LEU A 116 -10.33 0.02 -10.28
N GLY A 117 -10.82 -1.15 -10.74
CA GLY A 117 -12.24 -1.49 -10.73
C GLY A 117 -13.06 -0.72 -11.75
N SER A 118 -12.41 -0.09 -12.74
CA SER A 118 -13.03 0.73 -13.79
C SER A 118 -12.14 0.79 -15.03
N ALA A 119 -12.72 0.47 -16.18
CA ALA A 119 -12.05 0.59 -17.48
C ALA A 119 -11.82 2.06 -17.86
N GLU A 120 -12.74 2.94 -17.50
CA GLU A 120 -12.62 4.37 -17.77
C GLU A 120 -11.47 5.01 -17.03
N ASP A 121 -11.35 4.70 -15.71
CA ASP A 121 -10.29 5.23 -14.87
C ASP A 121 -8.90 4.69 -15.28
N ALA A 122 -8.85 3.55 -15.95
CA ALA A 122 -7.59 2.96 -16.41
C ALA A 122 -7.05 3.60 -17.71
N LYS A 123 -7.89 4.23 -18.52
CA LYS A 123 -7.49 4.80 -19.83
C LYS A 123 -6.26 5.73 -19.77
N PRO A 124 -6.16 6.66 -18.79
CA PRO A 124 -5.00 7.56 -18.72
C PRO A 124 -3.67 6.85 -18.45
N PHE A 125 -3.71 5.60 -17.98
CA PHE A 125 -2.53 4.83 -17.61
C PHE A 125 -2.15 3.76 -18.62
N ASN A 126 -2.89 3.62 -19.72
CA ASN A 126 -2.50 2.75 -20.82
C ASN A 126 -1.12 3.18 -21.32
N ASP A 127 -0.20 2.22 -21.45
CA ASP A 127 1.20 2.45 -21.84
C ASP A 127 1.98 3.39 -20.89
N GLY A 128 1.46 3.62 -19.69
CA GLY A 128 2.08 4.36 -18.61
C GLY A 128 3.07 3.52 -17.79
N LEU A 129 3.31 3.96 -16.56
CA LEU A 129 4.24 3.31 -15.62
C LEU A 129 3.50 2.79 -14.40
N TYR A 130 4.01 1.71 -13.81
CA TYR A 130 3.57 1.22 -12.52
C TYR A 130 4.74 0.84 -11.62
N ALA A 131 4.55 1.00 -10.31
CA ALA A 131 5.45 0.48 -9.29
C ALA A 131 4.63 -0.17 -8.17
N THR A 132 5.01 -1.37 -7.78
CA THR A 132 4.38 -2.15 -6.71
C THR A 132 5.38 -2.31 -5.56
N VAL A 133 5.08 -1.74 -4.40
CA VAL A 133 5.92 -1.81 -3.19
C VAL A 133 5.22 -2.66 -2.13
N TYR A 134 5.87 -3.72 -1.72
CA TYR A 134 5.41 -4.62 -0.66
C TYR A 134 5.99 -4.17 0.69
N LEU A 135 5.11 -4.00 1.68
CA LEU A 135 5.48 -3.69 3.06
C LEU A 135 5.40 -4.98 3.89
N SER A 136 6.52 -5.43 4.42
CA SER A 136 6.55 -6.57 5.34
C SER A 136 6.20 -6.13 6.78
N PRO A 137 5.81 -7.02 7.69
CA PRO A 137 5.38 -6.64 9.04
C PRO A 137 6.39 -5.84 9.88
N ARG A 138 7.66 -5.84 9.51
CA ARG A 138 8.70 -5.03 10.17
C ARG A 138 8.73 -3.58 9.72
N ASP A 139 8.24 -3.31 8.50
CA ASP A 139 8.39 -2.04 7.83
C ASP A 139 7.48 -0.96 8.46
N TYR A 140 7.67 0.28 8.09
CA TYR A 140 6.81 1.39 8.43
C TYR A 140 5.53 1.32 7.60
N HIS A 141 4.35 1.33 8.27
CA HIS A 141 3.06 1.06 7.61
C HIS A 141 2.22 2.31 7.33
N ARG A 142 2.85 3.48 7.24
CA ARG A 142 2.20 4.67 6.68
C ARG A 142 2.66 4.86 5.25
N VAL A 143 1.76 5.37 4.44
CA VAL A 143 1.96 5.63 3.01
C VAL A 143 2.02 7.13 2.80
N HIS A 144 2.95 7.56 2.00
CA HIS A 144 3.20 8.97 1.72
C HIS A 144 3.02 9.28 0.24
N MET A 145 2.78 10.55 -0.06
CA MET A 145 2.60 11.02 -1.44
C MET A 145 3.89 10.88 -2.24
N PRO A 146 3.87 10.16 -3.37
CA PRO A 146 5.03 10.13 -4.27
C PRO A 146 5.33 11.49 -4.90
N TRP A 147 4.30 12.27 -5.14
CA TRP A 147 4.33 13.60 -5.73
C TRP A 147 3.22 14.46 -5.16
N THR A 148 3.37 15.78 -5.26
CA THR A 148 2.31 16.73 -4.88
C THR A 148 1.08 16.54 -5.75
N GLY A 149 -0.09 16.41 -5.14
CA GLY A 149 -1.34 16.22 -5.86
C GLY A 149 -2.57 16.65 -5.06
N THR A 150 -3.63 16.94 -5.80
CA THR A 150 -4.97 17.24 -5.25
C THR A 150 -5.85 16.01 -5.37
N LEU A 151 -6.43 15.58 -4.27
CA LEU A 151 -7.32 14.43 -4.24
C LEU A 151 -8.59 14.72 -5.06
N ARG A 152 -8.88 13.84 -6.01
CA ARG A 152 -10.07 13.89 -6.85
C ARG A 152 -11.18 12.99 -6.31
N GLU A 153 -10.86 11.73 -6.06
CA GLU A 153 -11.79 10.73 -5.55
C GLU A 153 -11.07 9.57 -4.90
N THR A 154 -11.80 8.84 -4.06
CA THR A 154 -11.40 7.51 -3.62
C THR A 154 -12.41 6.46 -4.09
N VAL A 155 -11.90 5.27 -4.43
CA VAL A 155 -12.72 4.13 -4.84
C VAL A 155 -12.36 2.93 -3.95
N HIS A 156 -13.30 2.50 -3.13
CA HIS A 156 -13.19 1.21 -2.45
C HIS A 156 -13.63 0.10 -3.40
N VAL A 157 -12.75 -0.83 -3.65
CA VAL A 157 -13.02 -2.02 -4.46
C VAL A 157 -12.98 -3.24 -3.53
N PRO A 158 -14.14 -3.88 -3.28
CA PRO A 158 -14.20 -5.05 -2.43
C PRO A 158 -13.46 -6.23 -3.05
N GLY A 159 -12.99 -7.13 -2.21
CA GLY A 159 -12.23 -8.28 -2.69
C GLY A 159 -11.98 -9.35 -1.65
N ARG A 160 -11.03 -10.21 -1.96
CA ARG A 160 -10.47 -11.20 -1.04
C ARG A 160 -9.36 -10.53 -0.21
N LEU A 161 -8.81 -11.28 0.73
CA LEU A 161 -7.66 -10.88 1.54
C LEU A 161 -6.59 -11.98 1.48
N PHE A 162 -6.07 -12.22 0.28
CA PHE A 162 -4.92 -13.11 0.12
C PHE A 162 -3.69 -12.48 0.75
N SER A 163 -2.77 -13.29 1.28
CA SER A 163 -1.45 -12.80 1.65
C SER A 163 -0.78 -12.14 0.43
N VAL A 164 -0.08 -11.03 0.64
CA VAL A 164 0.67 -10.31 -0.42
C VAL A 164 2.17 -10.57 -0.36
N GLY A 165 2.60 -11.52 0.46
CA GLY A 165 4.00 -11.96 0.50
C GLY A 165 4.44 -12.65 -0.79
N PRO A 166 5.76 -12.74 -1.05
CA PRO A 166 6.31 -13.20 -2.35
C PRO A 166 5.78 -14.54 -2.84
N ALA A 167 5.58 -15.51 -1.92
CA ALA A 167 5.06 -16.83 -2.28
C ALA A 167 3.61 -16.77 -2.81
N ALA A 168 2.77 -15.93 -2.20
CA ALA A 168 1.38 -15.75 -2.64
C ALA A 168 1.31 -14.98 -3.96
N VAL A 169 2.12 -13.92 -4.09
CA VAL A 169 2.23 -13.13 -5.35
C VAL A 169 2.67 -14.01 -6.51
N ALA A 170 3.57 -14.97 -6.26
CA ALA A 170 4.00 -15.93 -7.27
C ALA A 170 2.98 -17.03 -7.59
N GLY A 171 2.05 -17.32 -6.65
CA GLY A 171 1.15 -18.48 -6.73
C GLY A 171 -0.32 -18.14 -7.04
N VAL A 172 -0.78 -16.93 -6.72
CA VAL A 172 -2.19 -16.52 -6.88
C VAL A 172 -2.31 -15.59 -8.10
N PRO A 173 -3.00 -16.02 -9.17
CA PRO A 173 -3.20 -15.18 -10.35
C PRO A 173 -4.00 -13.92 -10.03
N ARG A 174 -3.56 -12.77 -10.58
CA ARG A 174 -4.22 -11.46 -10.47
C ARG A 174 -4.44 -11.04 -9.01
N LEU A 175 -3.51 -11.38 -8.11
CA LEU A 175 -3.66 -11.24 -6.66
C LEU A 175 -4.06 -9.81 -6.27
N PHE A 176 -3.31 -8.80 -6.72
CA PHE A 176 -3.53 -7.41 -6.36
C PHE A 176 -4.88 -6.87 -6.86
N ALA A 177 -5.33 -7.31 -8.03
CA ALA A 177 -6.64 -6.97 -8.57
C ALA A 177 -7.81 -7.73 -7.91
N ARG A 178 -7.52 -8.77 -7.13
CA ARG A 178 -8.52 -9.60 -6.42
C ARG A 178 -8.64 -9.27 -4.95
N ASN A 179 -7.62 -8.67 -4.36
CA ASN A 179 -7.67 -8.24 -2.97
C ASN A 179 -8.49 -6.96 -2.81
N GLU A 180 -9.15 -6.83 -1.66
CA GLU A 180 -9.80 -5.61 -1.23
C GLU A 180 -8.79 -4.46 -1.22
N ARG A 181 -9.18 -3.30 -1.75
CA ARG A 181 -8.26 -2.17 -1.93
C ARG A 181 -8.96 -0.82 -1.97
N LEU A 182 -8.20 0.19 -1.61
CA LEU A 182 -8.57 1.59 -1.77
C LEU A 182 -7.76 2.20 -2.90
N VAL A 183 -8.43 2.75 -3.90
CA VAL A 183 -7.85 3.47 -5.03
C VAL A 183 -8.00 4.95 -4.78
N CYS A 184 -6.88 5.69 -4.72
CA CYS A 184 -6.87 7.13 -4.51
C CYS A 184 -6.40 7.82 -5.78
N HIS A 185 -7.26 8.63 -6.39
CA HIS A 185 -7.00 9.38 -7.61
C HIS A 185 -6.58 10.81 -7.26
N PHE A 186 -5.45 11.24 -7.79
CA PHE A 186 -4.91 12.58 -7.61
C PHE A 186 -4.71 13.27 -8.96
N ASP A 187 -5.01 14.56 -9.01
CA ASP A 187 -4.59 15.45 -10.07
C ASP A 187 -3.25 16.09 -9.69
N THR A 188 -2.26 15.97 -10.57
CA THR A 188 -0.88 16.47 -10.37
C THR A 188 -0.47 17.43 -11.48
N SER A 189 0.72 18.02 -11.36
CA SER A 189 1.28 18.91 -12.39
C SER A 189 1.58 18.20 -13.73
N PHE A 190 1.72 16.86 -13.71
CA PHE A 190 1.97 16.05 -14.90
C PHE A 190 0.74 15.24 -15.39
N GLY A 191 -0.43 15.50 -14.82
CA GLY A 191 -1.66 14.76 -15.10
C GLY A 191 -2.09 13.86 -13.96
N PRO A 192 -2.94 12.85 -14.22
CA PRO A 192 -3.47 11.99 -13.16
C PRO A 192 -2.39 11.07 -12.58
N MET A 193 -2.45 10.86 -11.28
CA MET A 193 -1.69 9.85 -10.54
C MET A 193 -2.65 9.02 -9.70
N VAL A 194 -2.39 7.72 -9.60
CA VAL A 194 -3.17 6.84 -8.73
C VAL A 194 -2.25 6.14 -7.76
N SER A 195 -2.64 6.14 -6.48
CA SER A 195 -2.07 5.27 -5.43
C SER A 195 -3.13 4.26 -5.01
N VAL A 196 -2.82 2.97 -5.17
CA VAL A 196 -3.71 1.86 -4.79
C VAL A 196 -3.15 1.21 -3.54
N MET A 197 -3.92 1.24 -2.47
CA MET A 197 -3.58 0.56 -1.22
C MET A 197 -4.30 -0.78 -1.19
N VAL A 198 -3.53 -1.87 -1.34
CA VAL A 198 -4.05 -3.23 -1.43
C VAL A 198 -3.96 -3.91 -0.08
N GLY A 199 -5.11 -4.31 0.45
CA GLY A 199 -5.21 -5.09 1.69
C GLY A 199 -4.70 -6.52 1.53
N ALA A 200 -4.44 -7.17 2.65
CA ALA A 200 -3.92 -8.54 2.69
C ALA A 200 -4.54 -9.36 3.83
N LEU A 201 -4.19 -10.63 3.93
CA LEU A 201 -4.61 -11.50 5.01
C LEU A 201 -4.23 -10.91 6.37
N LEU A 202 -5.17 -10.89 7.28
CA LEU A 202 -5.12 -10.27 8.61
C LEU A 202 -5.13 -8.72 8.58
N VAL A 203 -5.19 -8.10 7.39
CA VAL A 203 -5.27 -6.65 7.20
C VAL A 203 -6.73 -6.27 7.01
N SER A 204 -7.18 -5.30 7.74
CA SER A 204 -8.58 -4.90 7.68
C SER A 204 -8.74 -3.40 7.85
N GLY A 205 -8.30 -2.65 6.88
CA GLY A 205 -8.59 -1.25 6.87
C GLY A 205 -7.45 -0.39 6.36
N VAL A 206 -7.83 0.68 5.72
CA VAL A 206 -6.96 1.78 5.31
C VAL A 206 -7.54 3.04 5.92
N GLU A 207 -6.72 3.76 6.65
CA GLU A 207 -7.04 5.10 7.13
C GLU A 207 -6.35 6.12 6.25
N THR A 208 -7.06 7.19 5.90
CA THR A 208 -6.52 8.34 5.19
C THR A 208 -6.46 9.56 6.08
N VAL A 209 -5.55 10.48 5.80
CA VAL A 209 -5.41 11.71 6.60
C VAL A 209 -6.57 12.68 6.41
N TRP A 210 -7.39 12.51 5.38
CA TRP A 210 -8.52 13.39 5.07
C TRP A 210 -9.89 12.86 5.51
N SER A 211 -10.03 11.57 5.77
CA SER A 211 -11.36 10.98 6.08
C SER A 211 -11.30 9.92 7.19
N GLY A 212 -10.11 9.60 7.73
CA GLY A 212 -9.97 8.48 8.66
C GLY A 212 -10.14 7.14 7.95
N GLU A 213 -10.89 6.21 8.52
CA GLU A 213 -11.09 4.87 7.96
C GLU A 213 -11.95 4.91 6.69
N GLU A 214 -11.32 4.64 5.55
CA GLU A 214 -11.93 4.67 4.21
C GLU A 214 -12.42 3.30 3.75
N ILE A 215 -11.75 2.23 4.15
CA ILE A 215 -12.22 0.89 3.84
C ILE A 215 -13.20 0.50 4.93
N PRO A 216 -14.51 0.39 4.60
CA PRO A 216 -15.48 -0.20 5.49
C PRO A 216 -15.16 -1.67 5.67
N GLN A 217 -15.43 -2.18 6.85
CA GLN A 217 -15.22 -3.60 7.15
C GLN A 217 -16.03 -4.47 6.18
N TYR A 218 -15.30 -5.08 5.21
CA TYR A 218 -15.86 -6.12 4.34
C TYR A 218 -17.06 -5.69 3.49
N GLY A 219 -17.01 -4.52 2.89
CA GLY A 219 -17.99 -4.08 1.90
C GLY A 219 -18.13 -5.09 0.75
N ASP A 220 -19.29 -5.15 0.13
CA ASP A 220 -19.62 -6.07 -0.97
C ASP A 220 -19.76 -5.36 -2.33
N ARG A 221 -19.74 -4.02 -2.33
CA ARG A 221 -19.93 -3.19 -3.51
C ARG A 221 -18.79 -2.18 -3.68
N ILE A 222 -18.48 -1.87 -4.93
CA ILE A 222 -17.60 -0.74 -5.25
C ILE A 222 -18.28 0.53 -4.78
N THR A 223 -17.59 1.31 -3.96
CA THR A 223 -18.06 2.63 -3.48
C THR A 223 -17.08 3.70 -3.89
N ARG A 224 -17.62 4.84 -4.31
CA ARG A 224 -16.84 6.02 -4.70
C ARG A 224 -17.18 7.18 -3.80
N LYS A 225 -16.15 7.94 -3.39
CA LYS A 225 -16.30 9.21 -2.70
C LYS A 225 -15.62 10.29 -3.53
N ASP A 226 -16.40 11.27 -3.94
CA ASP A 226 -15.91 12.42 -4.72
C ASP A 226 -15.40 13.50 -3.76
N TYR A 227 -14.17 13.95 -3.99
CA TYR A 227 -13.50 15.01 -3.23
C TYR A 227 -13.21 16.26 -4.06
N ARG A 228 -13.67 16.27 -5.34
CA ARG A 228 -13.52 17.46 -6.19
C ARG A 228 -14.16 18.68 -5.55
N GLY A 229 -13.44 19.80 -5.60
CA GLY A 229 -13.89 21.06 -4.98
C GLY A 229 -13.63 21.18 -3.47
N GLN A 230 -13.17 20.12 -2.79
CA GLN A 230 -12.83 20.18 -1.37
C GLN A 230 -11.42 20.74 -1.10
N GLY A 231 -10.58 20.89 -2.13
CA GLY A 231 -9.25 21.47 -2.00
C GLY A 231 -8.24 20.62 -1.20
N ILE A 232 -8.47 19.30 -1.09
CA ILE A 232 -7.57 18.40 -0.37
C ILE A 232 -6.31 18.20 -1.21
N ARG A 233 -5.28 19.00 -0.90
CA ARG A 233 -3.98 18.98 -1.54
C ARG A 233 -2.93 18.42 -0.59
N LEU A 234 -2.17 17.45 -1.04
CA LEU A 234 -1.06 16.86 -0.29
C LEU A 234 0.25 17.11 -1.04
N GLU A 235 1.24 17.58 -0.31
CA GLU A 235 2.57 17.81 -0.85
C GLU A 235 3.35 16.49 -1.01
N ARG A 236 4.32 16.48 -1.89
CA ARG A 236 5.29 15.38 -2.05
C ARG A 236 5.85 14.98 -0.69
N PHE A 237 5.93 13.70 -0.39
CA PHE A 237 6.40 13.14 0.88
C PHE A 237 5.46 13.35 2.08
N ALA A 238 4.35 14.06 1.95
CA ALA A 238 3.36 14.15 3.02
C ALA A 238 2.70 12.78 3.29
N GLU A 239 2.40 12.46 4.55
CA GLU A 239 1.60 11.27 4.88
C GLU A 239 0.22 11.40 4.21
N MET A 240 -0.21 10.33 3.51
CA MET A 240 -1.53 10.27 2.90
C MET A 240 -2.45 9.26 3.56
N ALA A 241 -1.87 8.15 4.03
CA ALA A 241 -2.66 7.05 4.56
C ALA A 241 -1.81 6.13 5.44
N ARG A 242 -2.48 5.18 6.10
CA ARG A 242 -1.82 4.08 6.81
C ARG A 242 -2.64 2.80 6.70
N PHE A 243 -1.93 1.71 6.79
CA PHE A 243 -2.55 0.39 6.84
C PHE A 243 -2.72 -0.07 8.28
N ASN A 244 -3.93 -0.44 8.63
CA ASN A 244 -4.21 -1.11 9.88
C ASN A 244 -3.91 -2.60 9.77
N TYR A 245 -2.62 -2.95 9.62
CA TYR A 245 -2.03 -4.28 9.43
C TYR A 245 -1.68 -4.65 7.96
N GLY A 246 -0.39 -4.82 7.64
CA GLY A 246 0.33 -5.32 6.44
C GLY A 246 -0.23 -5.07 5.02
N SER A 247 0.65 -4.89 3.97
CA SER A 247 0.07 -4.41 2.72
C SER A 247 1.00 -4.25 1.53
N THR A 248 0.42 -3.75 0.44
CA THR A 248 1.11 -3.38 -0.79
C THR A 248 0.55 -2.07 -1.32
N VAL A 249 1.44 -1.19 -1.76
CA VAL A 249 1.08 0.03 -2.49
C VAL A 249 1.41 -0.15 -3.98
N VAL A 250 0.46 0.20 -4.84
CA VAL A 250 0.71 0.28 -6.29
C VAL A 250 0.52 1.71 -6.74
N VAL A 251 1.54 2.29 -7.38
CA VAL A 251 1.48 3.63 -7.98
C VAL A 251 1.36 3.48 -9.48
N LEU A 252 0.42 4.22 -10.10
CA LEU A 252 0.26 4.31 -11.54
C LEU A 252 0.50 5.74 -12.01
N LEU A 253 1.26 5.88 -13.11
CA LEU A 253 1.58 7.14 -13.75
C LEU A 253 1.19 7.08 -15.23
N PRO A 254 0.81 8.21 -15.86
CA PRO A 254 0.56 8.28 -17.31
C PRO A 254 1.83 7.99 -18.12
N PRO A 255 1.68 7.70 -19.43
CA PRO A 255 2.83 7.48 -20.31
C PRO A 255 3.68 8.73 -20.48
N GLY A 256 5.00 8.53 -20.58
CA GLY A 256 5.97 9.57 -20.96
C GLY A 256 6.30 10.60 -19.88
N VAL A 257 5.69 10.55 -18.69
CA VAL A 257 5.85 11.58 -17.65
C VAL A 257 7.12 11.42 -16.82
N ALA A 258 7.65 10.21 -16.68
CA ALA A 258 8.79 9.95 -15.81
C ALA A 258 9.62 8.75 -16.29
N GLU A 259 10.82 8.62 -15.70
CA GLU A 259 11.70 7.45 -15.85
C GLU A 259 12.08 6.93 -14.47
N PHE A 260 11.99 5.61 -14.28
CA PHE A 260 12.39 4.96 -13.02
C PHE A 260 13.87 5.19 -12.72
N ALA A 261 14.19 5.32 -11.44
CA ALA A 261 15.57 5.37 -10.99
C ALA A 261 16.32 4.09 -11.45
N PRO A 262 17.48 4.22 -12.10
CA PRO A 262 18.12 3.11 -12.85
C PRO A 262 18.60 1.95 -11.97
N HIS A 263 18.74 2.18 -10.66
CA HIS A 263 19.16 1.15 -9.70
C HIS A 263 18.00 0.31 -9.18
N LEU A 264 16.74 0.65 -9.51
CA LEU A 264 15.57 -0.07 -9.05
C LEU A 264 15.23 -1.24 -9.96
N GLY A 265 14.90 -2.35 -9.33
CA GLY A 265 14.40 -3.54 -9.99
C GLY A 265 13.51 -4.35 -9.05
N ALA A 266 12.95 -5.44 -9.54
CA ALA A 266 12.24 -6.38 -8.68
C ALA A 266 13.12 -6.81 -7.50
N GLU A 267 12.53 -6.95 -6.32
CA GLU A 267 13.17 -7.32 -5.05
C GLU A 267 14.12 -6.26 -4.46
N SER A 268 14.29 -5.08 -5.09
CA SER A 268 15.07 -3.98 -4.50
C SER A 268 14.50 -3.56 -3.15
N PRO A 269 15.29 -3.55 -2.05
CA PRO A 269 14.85 -2.94 -0.81
C PRO A 269 14.77 -1.41 -0.99
N VAL A 270 13.72 -0.81 -0.46
CA VAL A 270 13.48 0.63 -0.59
C VAL A 270 13.02 1.24 0.73
N GLN A 271 13.29 2.52 0.88
CA GLN A 271 12.81 3.33 1.99
C GLN A 271 11.95 4.49 1.48
N LEU A 272 10.97 4.84 2.26
CA LEU A 272 10.16 6.03 2.09
C LEU A 272 11.04 7.25 1.80
N GLY A 273 10.70 8.01 0.78
CA GLY A 273 11.41 9.22 0.41
C GLY A 273 12.55 9.04 -0.60
N GLN A 274 13.10 7.85 -0.79
CA GLN A 274 14.07 7.58 -1.84
C GLN A 274 13.50 7.84 -3.24
N ALA A 275 14.34 8.14 -4.21
CA ALA A 275 13.90 8.33 -5.59
C ALA A 275 13.24 7.06 -6.15
N LEU A 276 12.00 7.17 -6.59
CA LEU A 276 11.29 6.17 -7.37
C LEU A 276 11.50 6.39 -8.86
N ALA A 277 11.28 7.62 -9.31
CA ALA A 277 11.39 8.01 -10.70
C ALA A 277 11.71 9.51 -10.80
N THR A 278 12.22 9.94 -11.93
CA THR A 278 12.47 11.37 -12.24
C THR A 278 11.51 11.84 -13.32
N LEU A 279 10.83 12.95 -13.10
CA LEU A 279 9.99 13.60 -14.12
C LEU A 279 10.85 14.05 -15.31
N ARG A 280 10.31 13.87 -16.50
CA ARG A 280 10.90 14.34 -17.75
C ARG A 280 10.72 15.83 -17.99
#